data_8b93eb9ef44a542c6c6d4d3f07126a95
#
_entry.id   8b93eb9ef44a542c6c6d4d3f07126a95
#
_cell.length_a   1.000
_cell.length_b   1.000
_cell.length_c   1.000
_cell.angle_alpha   90.00
_cell.angle_beta   90.00
_cell.angle_gamma   90.00
#
_symmetry.space_group_name_H-M   'P 1'
#
loop_
_entity.id
_entity.type
_entity.pdbx_description
1 polymer ?
#
loop_
_entity_poly.entity_id
_entity_poly.type
_entity_poly.pdbx_seq_one_letter_code
_entity_poly.pdbx_strand_id
1 'polypeptide(L)'
;MPTVNSEPVTFHDYYPAANGRGVHALDTQTVRAVLTSTVPVIQSDTVLTNLTQVANGNGYTTDGVTCTITPPTHAGGIWRLVPTAIPQWTASGAGFSFRSLVLVNWSATNKNLILAVFQSTQGFLTVTNVAQSGTTATITAAGHGWANGDTVVLDAIPFSRLNGSFAISGVTTNTFDITAPVSATITSQAVASGRVIRPALVTLAANETYQAAADPVAGALAVGPRGVTL
;
A
#
# COMPACT_ATOMS: atom_id res chain seq x y z
N MET A 1 1.40 21.85 -4.59
CA MET A 1 1.98 20.51 -4.36
C MET A 1 0.94 19.68 -3.66
N PRO A 2 0.65 18.46 -4.11
CA PRO A 2 -0.29 17.62 -3.41
C PRO A 2 0.30 17.24 -2.05
N THR A 3 -0.47 17.45 -0.99
CA THR A 3 -0.13 16.99 0.35
C THR A 3 -0.25 15.48 0.35
N VAL A 4 0.84 14.79 0.54
CA VAL A 4 0.86 13.33 0.63
C VAL A 4 0.63 12.95 2.08
N ASN A 5 -0.59 12.57 2.42
CA ASN A 5 -0.86 11.93 3.70
C ASN A 5 -0.47 10.46 3.59
N SER A 6 0.42 10.00 4.46
CA SER A 6 0.73 8.58 4.59
C SER A 6 -0.43 7.88 5.27
N GLU A 7 -1.08 6.97 4.58
CA GLU A 7 -2.15 6.14 5.13
C GLU A 7 -1.68 4.69 5.36
N PRO A 8 -2.45 3.88 6.05
CA PRO A 8 -1.95 2.81 6.89
C PRO A 8 -1.07 1.81 6.17
N VAL A 9 -0.05 1.40 6.88
CA VAL A 9 0.82 0.28 6.52
C VAL A 9 -0.02 -0.99 6.57
N THR A 10 -0.20 -1.63 5.44
CA THR A 10 -0.78 -2.96 5.40
C THR A 10 0.35 -3.99 5.39
N PHE A 11 0.46 -4.77 6.45
CA PHE A 11 1.38 -5.89 6.51
C PHE A 11 0.85 -7.04 5.68
N HIS A 12 1.60 -7.38 4.65
CA HIS A 12 1.27 -8.45 3.74
C HIS A 12 2.10 -9.69 4.11
N ASP A 13 1.47 -10.85 4.20
CA ASP A 13 2.10 -12.16 4.44
C ASP A 13 3.08 -12.27 5.64
N TYR A 14 3.27 -11.19 6.41
CA TYR A 14 4.19 -11.21 7.54
C TYR A 14 3.73 -12.15 8.66
N TYR A 15 2.48 -12.04 9.06
CA TYR A 15 1.94 -12.83 10.19
C TYR A 15 1.91 -14.34 9.92
N PRO A 16 1.35 -14.81 8.81
CA PRO A 16 1.37 -16.23 8.50
C PRO A 16 2.78 -16.76 8.26
N ALA A 17 3.65 -15.99 7.61
CA ALA A 17 5.00 -16.43 7.29
C ALA A 17 5.94 -16.40 8.51
N ALA A 18 5.86 -15.38 9.36
CA ALA A 18 6.67 -15.29 10.57
C ALA A 18 6.25 -16.30 11.63
N ASN A 19 4.94 -16.43 11.89
CA ASN A 19 4.44 -17.26 12.97
C ASN A 19 4.14 -18.71 12.56
N GLY A 20 3.84 -18.96 11.29
CA GLY A 20 3.47 -20.31 10.81
C GLY A 20 4.55 -21.03 10.03
N ARG A 21 5.48 -20.32 9.40
CA ARG A 21 6.48 -20.89 8.50
C ARG A 21 7.93 -20.52 8.83
N GLY A 22 8.17 -19.61 9.77
CA GLY A 22 9.52 -19.15 10.13
C GLY A 22 10.30 -18.51 8.96
N VAL A 23 9.60 -17.94 7.98
CA VAL A 23 10.23 -17.47 6.73
C VAL A 23 10.87 -16.08 6.88
N HIS A 24 10.39 -15.29 7.84
CA HIS A 24 10.88 -13.92 8.06
C HIS A 24 11.69 -13.83 9.36
N ALA A 25 13.01 -13.79 9.24
CA ALA A 25 13.95 -13.45 10.31
C ALA A 25 14.52 -12.05 10.00
N LEU A 26 13.74 -11.00 10.24
CA LEU A 26 14.01 -9.63 9.78
C LEU A 26 15.23 -8.99 10.46
N ASP A 27 15.74 -9.59 11.54
CA ASP A 27 16.98 -9.22 12.22
C ASP A 27 18.24 -9.64 11.45
N THR A 28 18.12 -10.65 10.61
CA THR A 28 19.24 -11.22 9.85
C THR A 28 19.05 -11.21 8.33
N GLN A 29 17.83 -10.98 7.89
CA GLN A 29 17.48 -11.01 6.47
C GLN A 29 17.54 -9.64 5.82
N THR A 30 17.86 -9.61 4.53
CA THR A 30 17.86 -8.38 3.75
C THR A 30 16.43 -7.99 3.38
N VAL A 31 16.06 -6.76 3.72
CA VAL A 31 14.82 -6.14 3.25
C VAL A 31 15.16 -5.10 2.18
N ARG A 32 14.35 -5.03 1.15
CA ARG A 32 14.45 -3.98 0.12
C ARG A 32 13.18 -3.18 0.05
N ALA A 33 13.34 -1.91 -0.22
CA ALA A 33 12.25 -0.99 -0.55
C ALA A 33 12.20 -0.81 -2.07
N VAL A 34 11.07 -1.13 -2.66
CA VAL A 34 10.85 -1.14 -4.11
C VAL A 34 9.68 -0.23 -4.46
N LEU A 35 9.82 0.58 -5.50
CA LEU A 35 8.74 1.40 -6.03
C LEU A 35 8.02 0.66 -7.16
N THR A 36 6.69 0.69 -7.13
CA THR A 36 5.84 0.03 -8.11
C THR A 36 4.88 1.00 -8.79
N SER A 37 4.64 0.81 -10.07
CA SER A 37 3.65 1.55 -10.85
C SER A 37 2.23 1.00 -10.65
N THR A 38 2.11 -0.25 -10.22
CA THR A 38 0.85 -0.89 -9.84
C THR A 38 0.61 -0.77 -8.35
N VAL A 39 -0.65 -0.78 -7.97
CA VAL A 39 -1.08 -0.86 -6.57
C VAL A 39 -1.24 -2.34 -6.22
N PRO A 40 -0.56 -2.84 -5.17
CA PRO A 40 -0.72 -4.22 -4.77
C PRO A 40 -2.16 -4.54 -4.35
N VAL A 41 -2.67 -5.65 -4.83
CA VAL A 41 -3.93 -6.25 -4.37
C VAL A 41 -3.60 -7.25 -3.26
N ILE A 42 -3.89 -6.88 -2.02
CA ILE A 42 -3.43 -7.61 -0.82
C ILE A 42 -3.86 -9.08 -0.80
N GLN A 43 -5.01 -9.39 -1.40
CA GLN A 43 -5.53 -10.75 -1.43
C GLN A 43 -4.81 -11.68 -2.43
N SER A 44 -4.14 -11.13 -3.44
CA SER A 44 -3.53 -11.91 -4.55
C SER A 44 -2.04 -11.71 -4.71
N ASP A 45 -1.54 -10.52 -4.42
CA ASP A 45 -0.16 -10.15 -4.72
C ASP A 45 0.73 -10.42 -3.50
N THR A 46 1.31 -11.60 -3.45
CA THR A 46 2.14 -12.05 -2.33
C THR A 46 3.64 -11.89 -2.57
N VAL A 47 4.04 -11.73 -3.83
CA VAL A 47 5.44 -11.62 -4.25
C VAL A 47 5.64 -10.43 -5.19
N LEU A 48 6.85 -9.90 -5.23
CA LEU A 48 7.18 -8.73 -6.06
C LEU A 48 6.90 -8.95 -7.56
N THR A 49 7.00 -10.18 -8.04
CA THR A 49 6.74 -10.53 -9.44
C THR A 49 5.26 -10.37 -9.86
N ASN A 50 4.35 -10.26 -8.89
CA ASN A 50 2.95 -9.92 -9.17
C ASN A 50 2.77 -8.44 -9.51
N LEU A 51 3.77 -7.61 -9.23
CA LEU A 51 3.71 -6.16 -9.35
C LEU A 51 4.57 -5.66 -10.51
N THR A 52 4.14 -4.59 -11.15
CA THR A 52 4.97 -3.87 -12.11
C THR A 52 5.82 -2.86 -11.38
N GLN A 53 7.13 -3.09 -11.35
CA GLN A 53 8.08 -2.13 -10.80
C GLN A 53 8.20 -0.88 -11.70
N VAL A 54 8.68 0.21 -11.14
CA VAL A 54 9.17 1.35 -11.91
C VAL A 54 10.31 0.87 -12.83
N ALA A 55 10.31 1.33 -14.07
CA ALA A 55 11.35 0.97 -15.03
C ALA A 55 12.74 1.46 -14.57
N ASN A 56 13.76 0.67 -14.84
CA ASN A 56 15.14 1.05 -14.59
C ASN A 56 15.54 2.29 -15.40
N GLY A 57 16.23 3.22 -14.76
CA GLY A 57 16.66 4.48 -15.37
C GLY A 57 16.08 5.71 -14.67
N ASN A 58 16.46 6.89 -15.13
CA ASN A 58 16.00 8.17 -14.61
C ASN A 58 16.15 8.35 -13.08
N GLY A 59 17.16 7.72 -12.48
CA GLY A 59 17.41 7.78 -11.03
C GLY A 59 16.76 6.64 -10.23
N TYR A 60 16.03 5.74 -10.88
CA TYR A 60 15.53 4.52 -10.26
C TYR A 60 16.31 3.29 -10.76
N THR A 61 16.58 2.38 -9.85
CA THR A 61 17.14 1.05 -10.17
C THR A 61 16.12 -0.02 -9.84
N THR A 62 15.84 -0.88 -10.82
CA THR A 62 14.96 -2.05 -10.62
C THR A 62 15.41 -2.86 -9.40
N ASP A 63 14.48 -3.44 -8.68
CA ASP A 63 14.67 -4.11 -7.39
C ASP A 63 14.95 -3.16 -6.21
N GLY A 64 14.89 -1.86 -6.44
CA GLY A 64 14.90 -0.84 -5.40
C GLY A 64 16.20 -0.78 -4.61
N VAL A 65 16.10 -0.33 -3.35
CA VAL A 65 17.24 -0.11 -2.46
C VAL A 65 17.13 -0.97 -1.20
N THR A 66 18.28 -1.34 -0.64
CA THR A 66 18.33 -2.04 0.65
C THR A 66 17.82 -1.15 1.76
N CYS A 67 16.92 -1.67 2.55
CA CYS A 67 16.37 -1.05 3.74
C CYS A 67 16.89 -1.83 4.96
N THR A 68 17.82 -1.23 5.71
CA THR A 68 18.28 -1.85 6.94
C THR A 68 17.25 -1.64 8.03
N ILE A 69 16.81 -2.72 8.63
CA ILE A 69 15.81 -2.71 9.71
C ILE A 69 16.51 -3.08 11.01
N THR A 70 16.29 -2.29 12.06
CA THR A 70 16.67 -2.70 13.42
C THR A 70 15.85 -3.93 13.83
N PRO A 71 16.44 -4.84 14.62
CA PRO A 71 15.67 -5.94 15.19
C PRO A 71 14.37 -5.44 15.79
N PRO A 72 13.24 -6.11 15.53
CA PRO A 72 11.94 -5.68 16.03
C PRO A 72 11.97 -5.54 17.54
N THR A 73 11.53 -4.41 18.07
CA THR A 73 11.39 -4.18 19.50
C THR A 73 9.93 -4.30 19.91
N HIS A 74 9.70 -4.91 21.06
CA HIS A 74 8.36 -5.02 21.65
C HIS A 74 8.24 -4.06 22.83
N ALA A 75 7.34 -3.12 22.73
CA ALA A 75 7.01 -2.22 23.83
C ALA A 75 5.52 -1.88 23.83
N GLY A 76 4.88 -1.97 24.99
CA GLY A 76 3.45 -1.66 25.14
C GLY A 76 2.51 -2.53 24.31
N GLY A 77 2.85 -3.81 24.08
CA GLY A 77 2.04 -4.73 23.28
C GLY A 77 2.19 -4.55 21.76
N ILE A 78 3.08 -3.66 21.33
CA ILE A 78 3.26 -3.34 19.90
C ILE A 78 4.67 -3.78 19.46
N TRP A 79 4.74 -4.54 18.38
CA TRP A 79 5.98 -4.82 17.67
C TRP A 79 6.27 -3.67 16.70
N ARG A 80 7.48 -3.13 16.76
CA ARG A 80 7.91 -2.02 15.91
C ARG A 80 9.04 -2.47 15.00
N LEU A 81 8.86 -2.22 13.71
CA LEU A 81 9.86 -2.37 12.67
C LEU A 81 10.40 -0.98 12.34
N VAL A 82 11.62 -0.67 12.76
CA VAL A 82 12.20 0.66 12.54
C VAL A 82 13.34 0.54 11.52
N PRO A 83 13.23 1.13 10.32
CA PRO A 83 14.35 1.19 9.40
C PRO A 83 15.42 2.14 9.94
N THR A 84 16.68 1.68 9.94
CA THR A 84 17.85 2.48 10.30
C THR A 84 18.37 3.32 9.14
N ALA A 85 18.15 2.84 7.92
CA ALA A 85 18.42 3.58 6.69
C ALA A 85 17.11 3.83 5.97
N ILE A 86 16.81 5.10 5.74
CA ILE A 86 15.58 5.52 5.06
C ILE A 86 15.79 5.44 3.56
N PRO A 87 14.97 4.65 2.82
CA PRO A 87 15.07 4.58 1.37
C PRO A 87 14.87 5.95 0.72
N GLN A 88 15.74 6.27 -0.22
CA GLN A 88 15.73 7.54 -0.93
C GLN A 88 16.02 7.32 -2.41
N TRP A 89 15.34 8.04 -3.27
CA TRP A 89 15.58 8.08 -4.71
C TRP A 89 15.58 9.52 -5.19
N THR A 90 16.58 9.87 -5.99
CA THR A 90 16.65 11.18 -6.67
C THR A 90 16.40 10.95 -8.15
N ALA A 91 15.35 11.57 -8.68
CA ALA A 91 15.04 11.46 -10.08
C ALA A 91 16.05 12.22 -10.94
N SER A 92 16.33 11.69 -12.12
CA SER A 92 17.21 12.31 -13.14
C SER A 92 16.54 12.25 -14.52
N GLY A 93 17.12 12.86 -15.51
CA GLY A 93 16.62 12.80 -16.89
C GLY A 93 15.15 13.20 -17.02
N ALA A 94 14.30 12.28 -17.50
CA ALA A 94 12.87 12.52 -17.66
C ALA A 94 12.07 12.34 -16.35
N GLY A 95 12.73 11.96 -15.25
CA GLY A 95 12.05 11.60 -14.02
C GLY A 95 11.37 10.22 -14.08
N PHE A 96 10.62 9.87 -13.03
CA PHE A 96 9.84 8.65 -12.99
C PHE A 96 8.58 8.83 -12.13
N SER A 97 7.64 7.91 -12.29
CA SER A 97 6.40 7.91 -11.51
C SER A 97 6.16 6.55 -10.87
N PHE A 98 5.53 6.55 -9.69
CA PHE A 98 5.16 5.33 -8.96
C PHE A 98 3.84 5.53 -8.20
N ARG A 99 3.23 4.44 -7.75
CA ARG A 99 2.00 4.45 -6.95
C ARG A 99 2.18 3.89 -5.56
N SER A 100 3.07 2.92 -5.40
CA SER A 100 3.29 2.27 -4.12
C SER A 100 4.78 2.08 -3.85
N LEU A 101 5.15 2.15 -2.59
CA LEU A 101 6.41 1.64 -2.07
C LEU A 101 6.10 0.32 -1.35
N VAL A 102 6.81 -0.73 -1.71
CA VAL A 102 6.67 -2.03 -1.07
C VAL A 102 7.97 -2.42 -0.37
N LEU A 103 7.86 -2.96 0.84
CA LEU A 103 8.98 -3.63 1.51
C LEU A 103 8.93 -5.10 1.17
N VAL A 104 10.07 -5.64 0.78
CA VAL A 104 10.19 -7.01 0.29
C VAL A 104 11.29 -7.73 1.03
N ASN A 105 11.02 -8.95 1.50
CA ASN A 105 12.06 -9.82 2.03
C ASN A 105 12.89 -10.39 0.89
N TRP A 106 14.10 -9.87 0.72
CA TRP A 106 15.00 -10.26 -0.37
C TRP A 106 15.77 -11.56 -0.09
N SER A 107 15.95 -11.91 1.18
CA SER A 107 16.72 -13.09 1.60
C SER A 107 15.87 -14.35 1.78
N ALA A 108 14.54 -14.23 1.75
CA ALA A 108 13.66 -15.39 1.93
C ALA A 108 13.86 -16.42 0.82
N THR A 109 13.63 -17.68 1.13
CA THR A 109 13.70 -18.79 0.17
C THR A 109 12.74 -18.55 -1.02
N ASN A 110 11.57 -17.96 -0.74
CA ASN A 110 10.68 -17.38 -1.73
C ASN A 110 11.03 -15.89 -1.83
N LYS A 111 12.10 -15.57 -2.56
CA LYS A 111 12.52 -14.19 -2.79
C LYS A 111 11.31 -13.31 -3.11
N ASN A 112 11.36 -12.08 -2.61
CA ASN A 112 10.39 -11.04 -2.95
C ASN A 112 9.02 -11.18 -2.26
N LEU A 113 8.92 -11.89 -1.13
CA LEU A 113 7.71 -11.83 -0.32
C LEU A 113 7.47 -10.40 0.13
N ILE A 114 6.27 -9.90 -0.14
CA ILE A 114 5.88 -8.54 0.24
C ILE A 114 5.62 -8.50 1.74
N LEU A 115 6.35 -7.67 2.46
CA LEU A 115 6.22 -7.48 3.90
C LEU A 115 5.22 -6.39 4.24
N ALA A 116 5.31 -5.28 3.54
CA ALA A 116 4.47 -4.11 3.78
C ALA A 116 4.28 -3.30 2.48
N VAL A 117 3.17 -2.61 2.39
CA VAL A 117 2.82 -1.73 1.28
C VAL A 117 2.52 -0.34 1.81
N PHE A 118 3.15 0.66 1.24
CA PHE A 118 2.92 2.07 1.53
C PHE A 118 2.39 2.74 0.28
N GLN A 119 1.32 3.48 0.43
CA GLN A 119 0.66 4.14 -0.67
C GLN A 119 0.59 5.63 -0.41
N SER A 120 0.90 6.40 -1.43
CA SER A 120 0.62 7.83 -1.42
C SER A 120 -0.86 8.04 -1.72
N THR A 121 -1.53 8.88 -0.95
CA THR A 121 -2.97 9.13 -1.11
C THR A 121 -3.25 10.59 -1.41
N GLN A 122 -4.31 10.85 -2.18
CA GLN A 122 -4.82 12.20 -2.40
C GLN A 122 -5.94 12.57 -1.41
N GLY A 123 -6.05 11.85 -0.30
CA GLY A 123 -7.15 11.91 0.63
C GLY A 123 -8.08 10.70 0.51
N PHE A 124 -9.11 10.69 1.32
CA PHE A 124 -10.12 9.62 1.31
C PHE A 124 -11.51 10.19 1.02
N LEU A 125 -12.38 9.35 0.49
CA LEU A 125 -13.82 9.60 0.41
C LEU A 125 -14.54 8.72 1.43
N THR A 126 -15.61 9.25 1.99
CA THR A 126 -16.45 8.49 2.91
C THR A 126 -17.27 7.47 2.13
N VAL A 127 -17.21 6.23 2.57
CA VAL A 127 -18.13 5.19 2.14
C VAL A 127 -19.40 5.31 2.96
N THR A 128 -20.54 5.55 2.29
CA THR A 128 -21.82 5.76 2.97
C THR A 128 -22.71 4.54 2.97
N ASN A 129 -22.52 3.62 2.02
CA ASN A 129 -23.31 2.39 1.93
C ASN A 129 -22.49 1.25 1.29
N VAL A 130 -22.84 0.04 1.68
CA VAL A 130 -22.33 -1.21 1.10
C VAL A 130 -23.48 -2.16 0.85
N ALA A 131 -23.54 -2.73 -0.34
CA ALA A 131 -24.41 -3.86 -0.67
C ALA A 131 -23.55 -4.98 -1.25
N GLN A 132 -23.94 -6.24 -1.06
CA GLN A 132 -23.25 -7.38 -1.65
C GLN A 132 -24.22 -8.44 -2.08
N SER A 133 -24.03 -8.98 -3.28
CA SER A 133 -24.74 -10.15 -3.81
C SER A 133 -23.71 -11.11 -4.41
N GLY A 134 -23.60 -12.27 -3.85
CA GLY A 134 -22.54 -13.20 -4.24
C GLY A 134 -21.15 -12.61 -3.94
N THR A 135 -20.28 -12.60 -4.93
CA THR A 135 -18.93 -11.99 -4.83
C THR A 135 -18.90 -10.54 -5.32
N THR A 136 -19.98 -9.98 -5.83
CA THR A 136 -20.04 -8.57 -6.22
C THR A 136 -20.47 -7.73 -5.03
N ALA A 137 -19.61 -6.82 -4.58
CA ALA A 137 -19.95 -5.83 -3.56
C ALA A 137 -19.98 -4.44 -4.19
N THR A 138 -21.12 -3.77 -4.05
CA THR A 138 -21.32 -2.38 -4.50
C THR A 138 -21.05 -1.42 -3.36
N ILE A 139 -20.15 -0.49 -3.59
CA ILE A 139 -19.69 0.53 -2.64
C ILE A 139 -20.23 1.88 -3.07
N THR A 140 -20.82 2.62 -2.13
CA THR A 140 -21.28 3.99 -2.37
C THR A 140 -20.29 5.00 -1.77
N ALA A 141 -19.68 5.80 -2.63
CA ALA A 141 -18.79 6.91 -2.30
C ALA A 141 -19.05 8.05 -3.28
N ALA A 142 -19.71 9.10 -2.82
CA ALA A 142 -20.21 10.15 -3.70
C ALA A 142 -19.10 10.93 -4.40
N GLY A 143 -19.29 11.18 -5.70
CA GLY A 143 -18.43 12.08 -6.49
C GLY A 143 -16.99 11.62 -6.65
N HIS A 144 -16.74 10.32 -6.64
CA HIS A 144 -15.37 9.77 -6.64
C HIS A 144 -14.60 10.03 -7.94
N GLY A 145 -15.26 10.18 -9.09
CA GLY A 145 -14.61 10.52 -10.37
C GLY A 145 -13.63 9.48 -10.91
N TRP A 146 -13.75 8.21 -10.48
CA TRP A 146 -12.85 7.12 -10.90
C TRP A 146 -13.40 6.39 -12.14
N ALA A 147 -12.58 5.50 -12.71
CA ALA A 147 -12.91 4.72 -13.90
C ALA A 147 -12.79 3.22 -13.62
N ASN A 148 -13.45 2.42 -14.45
CA ASN A 148 -13.29 0.96 -14.42
C ASN A 148 -11.82 0.58 -14.58
N GLY A 149 -11.34 -0.35 -13.76
CA GLY A 149 -9.95 -0.79 -13.73
C GLY A 149 -9.04 0.04 -12.78
N ASP A 150 -9.52 1.16 -12.23
CA ASP A 150 -8.80 1.82 -11.14
C ASP A 150 -8.69 0.89 -9.93
N THR A 151 -7.63 1.04 -9.16
CA THR A 151 -7.47 0.32 -7.88
C THR A 151 -7.73 1.27 -6.73
N VAL A 152 -8.52 0.82 -5.78
CA VAL A 152 -8.85 1.54 -4.55
C VAL A 152 -8.50 0.71 -3.32
N VAL A 153 -8.33 1.37 -2.19
CA VAL A 153 -8.18 0.73 -0.88
C VAL A 153 -9.41 1.07 -0.04
N LEU A 154 -10.11 0.05 0.41
CA LEU A 154 -11.20 0.18 1.36
C LEU A 154 -10.67 -0.03 2.78
N ASP A 155 -11.05 0.86 3.69
CA ASP A 155 -10.63 0.83 5.08
C ASP A 155 -11.79 1.20 6.00
N ALA A 156 -11.75 0.66 7.22
CA ALA A 156 -12.78 0.88 8.25
C ALA A 156 -14.21 0.49 7.80
N ILE A 157 -14.34 -0.40 6.83
CA ILE A 157 -15.62 -0.99 6.46
C ILE A 157 -15.99 -2.01 7.55
N PRO A 158 -17.23 -2.01 8.09
CA PRO A 158 -17.65 -2.93 9.14
C PRO A 158 -17.53 -4.42 8.78
N PHE A 159 -17.49 -4.70 7.49
CA PHE A 159 -17.27 -6.05 6.96
C PHE A 159 -15.78 -6.25 6.67
N SER A 160 -15.03 -6.83 7.58
CA SER A 160 -13.55 -6.95 7.51
C SER A 160 -13.06 -7.55 6.20
N ARG A 161 -13.82 -8.47 5.58
CA ARG A 161 -13.51 -9.07 4.28
C ARG A 161 -13.52 -8.07 3.09
N LEU A 162 -14.15 -6.90 3.27
CA LEU A 162 -14.21 -5.84 2.27
C LEU A 162 -13.15 -4.75 2.50
N ASN A 163 -12.34 -4.87 3.55
CA ASN A 163 -11.17 -3.99 3.73
C ASN A 163 -9.98 -4.53 2.94
N GLY A 164 -9.27 -3.65 2.26
CA GLY A 164 -8.12 -4.00 1.43
C GLY A 164 -8.15 -3.32 0.05
N SER A 165 -7.23 -3.73 -0.81
CA SER A 165 -7.10 -3.19 -2.17
C SER A 165 -7.93 -4.00 -3.16
N PHE A 166 -8.67 -3.29 -4.02
CA PHE A 166 -9.53 -3.89 -5.03
C PHE A 166 -9.46 -3.12 -6.34
N ALA A 167 -9.44 -3.84 -7.45
CA ALA A 167 -9.78 -3.25 -8.74
C ALA A 167 -11.29 -3.02 -8.81
N ILE A 168 -11.69 -1.86 -9.33
CA ILE A 168 -13.10 -1.48 -9.40
C ILE A 168 -13.69 -1.68 -10.79
N SER A 169 -14.98 -1.98 -10.83
CA SER A 169 -15.80 -2.14 -12.02
C SER A 169 -17.18 -1.53 -11.79
N GLY A 170 -18.08 -1.58 -12.78
CA GLY A 170 -19.45 -1.08 -12.64
C GLY A 170 -19.53 0.38 -12.18
N VAL A 171 -18.53 1.18 -12.54
CA VAL A 171 -18.37 2.56 -12.05
C VAL A 171 -19.48 3.46 -12.54
N THR A 172 -20.12 4.17 -11.60
CA THR A 172 -21.06 5.27 -11.83
C THR A 172 -20.53 6.57 -11.20
N THR A 173 -21.30 7.62 -11.15
CA THR A 173 -20.89 8.87 -10.48
C THR A 173 -20.65 8.70 -8.98
N ASN A 174 -21.40 7.81 -8.32
CA ASN A 174 -21.41 7.69 -6.87
C ASN A 174 -21.16 6.27 -6.36
N THR A 175 -21.10 5.28 -7.23
CA THR A 175 -20.92 3.88 -6.84
C THR A 175 -19.90 3.18 -7.72
N PHE A 176 -19.33 2.13 -7.20
CA PHE A 176 -18.50 1.18 -7.94
C PHE A 176 -18.63 -0.21 -7.34
N ASP A 177 -18.29 -1.22 -8.11
CA ASP A 177 -18.28 -2.61 -7.70
C ASP A 177 -16.85 -3.10 -7.46
N ILE A 178 -16.70 -3.98 -6.48
CA ILE A 178 -15.48 -4.75 -6.23
C ILE A 178 -15.82 -6.24 -6.23
N THR A 179 -14.81 -7.07 -6.52
CA THR A 179 -14.94 -8.51 -6.31
C THR A 179 -14.52 -8.83 -4.88
N ALA A 180 -15.51 -9.15 -4.05
CA ALA A 180 -15.28 -9.55 -2.67
C ALA A 180 -14.66 -10.95 -2.60
N PRO A 181 -13.72 -11.22 -1.67
CA PRO A 181 -13.04 -12.52 -1.56
C PRO A 181 -13.99 -13.64 -1.08
N VAL A 182 -15.11 -13.29 -0.49
CA VAL A 182 -16.09 -14.25 0.04
C VAL A 182 -17.48 -13.88 -0.46
N SER A 183 -18.20 -14.88 -0.97
CA SER A 183 -19.62 -14.74 -1.37
C SER A 183 -20.48 -14.49 -0.13
N ALA A 184 -21.32 -13.46 -0.22
CA ALA A 184 -22.25 -13.10 0.85
C ALA A 184 -23.46 -12.31 0.30
N THR A 185 -24.45 -12.09 1.14
CA THR A 185 -25.57 -11.19 0.86
C THR A 185 -25.60 -10.07 1.90
N ILE A 186 -25.52 -8.85 1.45
CA ILE A 186 -25.74 -7.63 2.22
C ILE A 186 -26.75 -6.83 1.42
N THR A 187 -27.99 -6.74 1.89
CA THR A 187 -29.08 -6.12 1.11
C THR A 187 -28.81 -4.63 0.84
N SER A 188 -28.42 -3.89 1.85
CA SER A 188 -27.93 -2.51 1.79
C SER A 188 -27.63 -2.10 3.24
N GLN A 189 -26.40 -1.75 3.51
CA GLN A 189 -25.97 -1.40 4.86
C GLN A 189 -25.33 -0.02 4.85
N ALA A 190 -25.89 0.91 5.61
CA ALA A 190 -25.26 2.20 5.87
C ALA A 190 -23.95 1.99 6.66
N VAL A 191 -22.92 2.73 6.28
CA VAL A 191 -21.59 2.68 6.88
C VAL A 191 -21.28 4.03 7.51
N ALA A 192 -21.01 4.03 8.82
CA ALA A 192 -20.78 5.28 9.56
C ALA A 192 -19.32 5.76 9.49
N SER A 193 -18.35 4.87 9.24
CA SER A 193 -16.92 5.18 9.34
C SER A 193 -16.08 4.63 8.19
N GLY A 194 -16.70 4.07 7.15
CA GLY A 194 -15.98 3.51 6.01
C GLY A 194 -15.27 4.56 5.19
N ARG A 195 -14.07 4.22 4.74
CA ARG A 195 -13.25 5.08 3.88
C ARG A 195 -12.85 4.33 2.63
N VAL A 196 -12.75 5.06 1.52
CA VAL A 196 -12.11 4.57 0.31
C VAL A 196 -11.03 5.55 -0.12
N ILE A 197 -9.88 5.00 -0.47
CA ILE A 197 -8.67 5.71 -0.82
C ILE A 197 -8.26 5.30 -2.23
N ARG A 198 -7.98 6.26 -3.11
CA ARG A 198 -7.30 5.97 -4.37
C ARG A 198 -5.81 6.27 -4.20
N PRO A 199 -4.93 5.29 -4.35
CA PRO A 199 -3.49 5.54 -4.33
C PRO A 199 -3.07 6.52 -5.42
N ALA A 200 -2.41 7.60 -5.00
CA ALA A 200 -1.99 8.65 -5.91
C ALA A 200 -0.81 8.20 -6.78
N LEU A 201 -0.76 8.67 -8.02
CA LEU A 201 0.45 8.63 -8.81
C LEU A 201 1.40 9.73 -8.33
N VAL A 202 2.53 9.34 -7.77
CA VAL A 202 3.61 10.24 -7.42
C VAL A 202 4.54 10.37 -8.62
N THR A 203 4.76 11.58 -9.11
CA THR A 203 5.67 11.86 -10.20
C THR A 203 6.81 12.72 -9.68
N LEU A 204 8.03 12.32 -9.94
CA LEU A 204 9.25 13.06 -9.65
C LEU A 204 9.83 13.57 -10.96
N ALA A 205 9.98 14.88 -11.08
CA ALA A 205 10.77 15.50 -12.13
C ALA A 205 12.27 15.36 -11.84
N ALA A 206 13.10 15.66 -12.83
CA ALA A 206 14.56 15.64 -12.67
C ALA A 206 15.00 16.49 -11.47
N ASN A 207 15.92 15.95 -10.68
CA ASN A 207 16.47 16.52 -9.44
C ASN A 207 15.50 16.59 -8.26
N GLU A 208 14.28 16.08 -8.38
CA GLU A 208 13.40 15.88 -7.22
C GLU A 208 13.79 14.61 -6.49
N THR A 209 13.74 14.68 -5.18
CA THR A 209 14.06 13.54 -4.31
C THR A 209 12.82 13.07 -3.59
N TYR A 210 12.58 11.78 -3.66
CA TYR A 210 11.61 11.08 -2.84
C TYR A 210 12.35 10.36 -1.72
N GLN A 211 11.92 10.59 -0.50
CA GLN A 211 12.43 9.91 0.68
C GLN A 211 11.26 9.34 1.47
N ALA A 212 11.32 8.06 1.74
CA ALA A 212 10.42 7.47 2.72
C ALA A 212 10.82 8.00 4.10
N ALA A 213 9.86 8.48 4.89
CA ALA A 213 10.14 8.93 6.25
C ALA A 213 9.80 7.82 7.24
N ALA A 214 10.66 7.61 8.23
CA ALA A 214 10.32 6.75 9.37
C ALA A 214 9.74 7.64 10.46
N ASP A 215 8.57 7.26 11.00
CA ASP A 215 8.07 7.83 12.24
C ASP A 215 8.70 7.06 13.42
N PRO A 216 9.62 7.68 14.18
CA PRO A 216 10.29 6.99 15.27
C PRO A 216 9.35 6.72 16.46
N VAL A 217 8.19 7.38 16.53
CA VAL A 217 7.22 7.24 17.60
C VAL A 217 6.18 6.18 17.29
N ALA A 218 5.62 6.22 16.08
CA ALA A 218 4.62 5.24 15.64
C ALA A 218 5.24 3.94 15.12
N GLY A 219 6.54 3.91 14.84
CA GLY A 219 7.21 2.74 14.24
C GLY A 219 6.76 2.47 12.82
N ALA A 220 6.15 3.45 12.17
CA ALA A 220 5.67 3.37 10.81
C ALA A 220 6.62 4.09 9.86
N LEU A 221 6.77 3.57 8.66
CA LEU A 221 7.41 4.28 7.57
C LEU A 221 6.39 5.29 7.02
N ALA A 222 6.62 6.57 7.21
CA ALA A 222 5.82 7.61 6.55
C ALA A 222 6.46 7.99 5.22
N VAL A 223 5.64 8.29 4.23
CA VAL A 223 6.08 8.51 2.86
C VAL A 223 5.68 9.91 2.41
N GLY A 224 6.66 10.76 2.10
CA GLY A 224 6.39 12.11 1.62
C GLY A 224 7.56 12.75 0.86
N PRO A 225 7.33 13.78 0.05
CA PRO A 225 8.40 14.55 -0.56
C PRO A 225 9.19 15.32 0.51
N ARG A 226 10.50 15.37 0.34
CA ARG A 226 11.38 16.11 1.25
C ARG A 226 11.07 17.62 1.18
N GLY A 227 10.70 18.21 2.31
CA GLY A 227 10.39 19.64 2.43
C GLY A 227 9.07 19.96 3.13
N VAL A 228 8.30 18.95 3.52
CA VAL A 228 7.13 19.14 4.37
C VAL A 228 7.41 18.51 5.73
N THR A 229 7.67 19.38 6.71
CA THR A 229 7.63 19.00 8.13
C THR A 229 6.16 18.75 8.46
N LEU A 230 5.82 17.54 8.89
CA LEU A 230 4.53 17.22 9.49
C LEU A 230 4.51 17.69 10.94
#